data_1cc1e113de10488e2842353715ab643b
#
_entry.id   1cc1e113de10488e2842353715ab643b
#
_cell.length_a   1.000
_cell.length_b   1.000
_cell.length_c   1.000
_cell.angle_alpha   90.00
_cell.angle_beta   90.00
_cell.angle_gamma   90.00
#
_symmetry.space_group_name_H-M   'P 1'
#
loop_
_entity.id
_entity.type
_entity.pdbx_description
1 polymer ?
#
loop_
_entity_poly.entity_id
_entity_poly.type
_entity_poly.pdbx_seq_one_letter_code
_entity_poly.pdbx_strand_id
1 'polypeptide(L)'
;MTGGSDRPRLRPSTFQLPVERMRDGYYSDAYFTFTREVLEADDHHPRVLMQVFQRENAVLGGMDEALAILALCSGRRTAAGWVDGRDDLEVMALFDGDEIAPWETVLSVEGDYALFAHLETLVLGVLGRRTLISRNV
;
A
#
# COMPACT_ATOMS: atom_id res chain seq x y z
N MET A 1 9.34 12.47 18.58
CA MET A 1 9.47 11.74 17.40
C MET A 1 9.64 10.29 17.67
N THR A 2 9.09 9.62 16.89
CA THR A 2 9.18 8.18 16.97
C THR A 2 10.54 7.72 16.48
N GLY A 3 11.15 6.76 17.14
CA GLY A 3 12.37 6.16 16.67
C GLY A 3 12.28 5.61 15.26
N GLY A 4 11.05 5.42 14.76
CA GLY A 4 10.84 4.93 13.41
C GLY A 4 11.39 5.83 12.32
N SER A 5 11.43 7.17 12.54
CA SER A 5 11.93 8.06 11.50
C SER A 5 13.45 7.95 11.30
N ASP A 6 14.17 7.41 12.27
CA ASP A 6 15.62 7.23 12.17
C ASP A 6 16.01 5.89 11.54
N ARG A 7 15.04 5.00 11.35
CA ARG A 7 15.30 3.69 10.77
C ARG A 7 15.30 3.78 9.25
N PRO A 8 16.31 3.17 8.60
CA PRO A 8 16.38 3.25 7.15
C PRO A 8 15.29 2.43 6.48
N ARG A 9 14.83 2.93 5.35
CA ARG A 9 14.00 2.17 4.41
C ARG A 9 14.68 2.17 3.05
N LEU A 10 14.42 1.14 2.27
CA LEU A 10 14.89 1.11 0.90
C LEU A 10 14.14 2.15 0.09
N ARG A 11 14.84 2.81 -0.83
CA ARG A 11 14.23 3.79 -1.72
C ARG A 11 13.27 3.09 -2.68
N PRO A 12 12.17 3.73 -3.07
CA PRO A 12 11.26 3.14 -4.05
C PRO A 12 11.96 2.70 -5.34
N SER A 13 12.96 3.46 -5.79
CA SER A 13 13.71 3.15 -7.01
C SER A 13 14.57 1.88 -6.90
N THR A 14 14.79 1.36 -5.69
CA THR A 14 15.47 0.10 -5.49
C THR A 14 14.70 -1.08 -6.12
N PHE A 15 13.39 -0.97 -6.15
CA PHE A 15 12.52 -2.01 -6.69
C PHE A 15 12.26 -1.75 -8.16
N GLN A 16 12.42 -2.78 -8.98
CA GLN A 16 12.12 -2.68 -10.41
C GLN A 16 10.65 -3.03 -10.63
N LEU A 17 9.79 -2.06 -10.36
CA LEU A 17 8.35 -2.25 -10.42
C LEU A 17 7.80 -1.90 -11.81
N PRO A 18 6.81 -2.67 -12.32
CA PRO A 18 6.11 -2.32 -13.56
C PRO A 18 5.10 -1.19 -13.28
N VAL A 19 5.63 0.02 -13.05
CA VAL A 19 4.87 1.15 -12.50
C VAL A 19 3.65 1.50 -13.35
N GLU A 20 3.78 1.55 -14.68
CA GLU A 20 2.65 1.93 -15.54
C GLU A 20 1.50 0.93 -15.43
N ARG A 21 1.79 -0.36 -15.41
CA ARG A 21 0.76 -1.39 -15.24
C ARG A 21 0.12 -1.33 -13.86
N MET A 22 0.93 -1.07 -12.84
CA MET A 22 0.41 -0.93 -11.48
C MET A 22 -0.49 0.30 -11.35
N ARG A 23 -0.11 1.42 -11.97
CA ARG A 23 -0.93 2.62 -11.99
C ARG A 23 -2.27 2.40 -12.68
N ASP A 24 -2.28 1.59 -13.72
CA ASP A 24 -3.49 1.29 -14.48
C ASP A 24 -4.33 0.18 -13.85
N GLY A 25 -3.89 -0.39 -12.75
CA GLY A 25 -4.63 -1.42 -12.03
C GLY A 25 -4.55 -2.80 -12.65
N TYR A 26 -3.54 -3.06 -13.50
CA TYR A 26 -3.39 -4.34 -14.20
C TYR A 26 -3.36 -5.53 -13.24
N TYR A 27 -2.74 -5.36 -12.08
CA TYR A 27 -2.61 -6.42 -11.08
C TYR A 27 -3.68 -6.36 -9.99
N SER A 28 -4.61 -5.44 -10.11
CA SER A 28 -5.66 -5.26 -9.12
C SER A 28 -6.79 -6.26 -9.34
N ASP A 29 -7.48 -6.59 -8.26
CA ASP A 29 -8.78 -7.25 -8.38
C ASP A 29 -9.73 -6.35 -9.16
N ALA A 30 -10.53 -6.95 -10.04
CA ALA A 30 -11.46 -6.19 -10.88
C ALA A 30 -12.43 -5.33 -10.06
N TYR A 31 -12.80 -5.78 -8.88
CA TYR A 31 -13.67 -5.02 -7.98
C TYR A 31 -13.05 -3.67 -7.62
N PHE A 32 -11.78 -3.65 -7.25
CA PHE A 32 -11.11 -2.41 -6.85
C PHE A 32 -10.92 -1.46 -8.03
N THR A 33 -10.61 -1.99 -9.21
CA THR A 33 -10.48 -1.17 -10.42
C THR A 33 -11.82 -0.55 -10.79
N PHE A 34 -12.88 -1.34 -10.74
CA PHE A 34 -14.23 -0.87 -11.02
C PHE A 34 -14.66 0.21 -10.00
N THR A 35 -14.37 -0.02 -8.72
CA THR A 35 -14.69 0.95 -7.68
C THR A 35 -14.00 2.29 -7.94
N ARG A 36 -12.72 2.26 -8.33
CA ARG A 36 -11.99 3.49 -8.67
C ARG A 36 -12.65 4.22 -9.83
N GLU A 37 -13.03 3.49 -10.87
CA GLU A 37 -13.66 4.10 -12.04
C GLU A 37 -15.00 4.75 -11.69
N VAL A 38 -15.79 4.12 -10.84
CA VAL A 38 -17.07 4.68 -10.40
C VAL A 38 -16.84 5.95 -9.58
N LEU A 39 -15.90 5.95 -8.66
CA LEU A 39 -15.58 7.12 -7.85
C LEU A 39 -15.12 8.29 -8.70
N GLU A 40 -14.27 8.03 -9.68
CA GLU A 40 -13.78 9.07 -10.58
C GLU A 40 -14.88 9.61 -11.48
N ALA A 41 -15.74 8.73 -12.00
CA ALA A 41 -16.84 9.14 -12.88
C ALA A 41 -17.84 10.03 -12.15
N ASP A 42 -18.12 9.75 -10.90
CA ASP A 42 -19.06 10.52 -10.08
C ASP A 42 -18.40 11.70 -9.38
N ASP A 43 -17.10 11.89 -9.58
CA ASP A 43 -16.30 12.89 -8.86
C ASP A 43 -16.49 12.78 -7.35
N HIS A 44 -16.55 11.56 -6.87
CA HIS A 44 -16.75 11.25 -5.46
C HIS A 44 -15.44 10.86 -4.82
N HIS A 45 -15.08 11.56 -3.75
CA HIS A 45 -13.77 11.40 -3.10
C HIS A 45 -13.92 11.04 -1.61
N PRO A 46 -14.38 9.82 -1.30
CA PRO A 46 -14.51 9.41 0.09
C PRO A 46 -13.14 9.27 0.74
N ARG A 47 -13.02 9.76 1.96
CA ARG A 47 -11.83 9.52 2.76
C ARG A 47 -11.96 8.16 3.43
N VAL A 48 -11.01 7.29 3.16
CA VAL A 48 -11.02 5.90 3.63
C VAL A 48 -9.75 5.63 4.43
N LEU A 49 -9.89 4.88 5.49
CA LEU A 49 -8.75 4.35 6.25
C LEU A 49 -8.65 2.86 5.98
N MET A 50 -7.57 2.46 5.30
CA MET A 50 -7.23 1.05 5.10
C MET A 50 -6.23 0.64 6.18
N GLN A 51 -6.52 -0.44 6.89
CA GLN A 51 -5.60 -1.00 7.88
C GLN A 51 -5.26 -2.44 7.53
N VAL A 52 -3.98 -2.77 7.60
CA VAL A 52 -3.49 -4.12 7.36
C VAL A 52 -2.97 -4.69 8.67
N PHE A 53 -3.38 -5.90 8.99
CA PHE A 53 -2.95 -6.59 10.19
C PHE A 53 -2.81 -8.08 9.91
N GLN A 54 -2.12 -8.78 10.83
CA GLN A 54 -1.87 -10.21 10.74
C GLN A 54 -2.59 -10.91 11.88
N ARG A 55 -3.09 -12.10 11.60
CA ARG A 55 -3.83 -12.89 12.61
C ARG A 55 -2.91 -13.65 13.57
N GLU A 56 -1.69 -13.91 13.16
CA GLU A 56 -0.74 -14.72 13.91
C GLU A 56 0.52 -13.93 14.22
N ASN A 57 1.30 -14.40 15.17
CA ASN A 57 2.64 -13.85 15.38
C ASN A 57 3.45 -14.00 14.11
N ALA A 58 4.17 -12.99 13.73
CA ALA A 58 4.93 -12.99 12.48
C ALA A 58 6.12 -12.07 12.56
N VAL A 59 7.02 -12.23 11.60
CA VAL A 59 8.10 -11.28 11.33
C VAL A 59 7.74 -10.58 10.03
N LEU A 60 7.58 -9.27 10.10
CA LEU A 60 7.10 -8.47 8.97
C LEU A 60 8.12 -8.46 7.84
N GLY A 61 7.65 -8.68 6.62
CA GLY A 61 8.44 -8.58 5.41
C GLY A 61 7.66 -7.93 4.29
N GLY A 62 8.37 -7.32 3.34
CA GLY A 62 7.77 -6.69 2.17
C GLY A 62 7.24 -5.29 2.40
N MET A 63 7.46 -4.69 3.57
CA MET A 63 6.93 -3.36 3.85
C MET A 63 7.59 -2.29 2.96
N ASP A 64 8.91 -2.34 2.79
CA ASP A 64 9.58 -1.36 1.94
C ASP A 64 9.08 -1.45 0.49
N GLU A 65 8.84 -2.66 -0.01
CA GLU A 65 8.28 -2.84 -1.34
C GLU A 65 6.83 -2.32 -1.42
N ALA A 66 6.01 -2.61 -0.41
CA ALA A 66 4.63 -2.10 -0.35
C ALA A 66 4.61 -0.57 -0.34
N LEU A 67 5.49 0.04 0.44
CA LEU A 67 5.61 1.50 0.47
C LEU A 67 6.10 2.07 -0.85
N ALA A 68 6.98 1.35 -1.55
CA ALA A 68 7.42 1.75 -2.89
C ALA A 68 6.26 1.75 -3.89
N ILE A 69 5.39 0.74 -3.82
CA ILE A 69 4.19 0.69 -4.66
C ILE A 69 3.30 1.90 -4.38
N LEU A 70 3.06 2.21 -3.12
CA LEU A 70 2.25 3.37 -2.75
C LEU A 70 2.91 4.68 -3.21
N ALA A 71 4.24 4.79 -3.07
CA ALA A 71 4.95 6.00 -3.45
C ALA A 71 4.89 6.27 -4.95
N LEU A 72 5.01 5.24 -5.77
CA LEU A 72 5.12 5.39 -7.22
C LEU A 72 3.80 5.26 -7.96
N CYS A 73 2.82 4.61 -7.37
CA CYS A 73 1.61 4.21 -8.08
C CYS A 73 0.31 4.77 -7.49
N SER A 74 0.37 5.49 -6.35
CA SER A 74 -0.81 6.20 -5.84
C SER A 74 -1.06 7.45 -6.67
N GLY A 75 -2.32 7.65 -7.06
CA GLY A 75 -2.67 8.81 -7.87
C GLY A 75 -3.76 8.48 -8.86
N ARG A 76 -3.84 9.29 -9.89
CA ARG A 76 -4.86 9.12 -10.92
C ARG A 76 -4.34 9.55 -12.29
N ARG A 77 -4.93 8.97 -13.30
CA ARG A 77 -4.62 9.34 -14.69
C ARG A 77 -5.59 10.43 -15.13
N THR A 78 -5.05 11.48 -15.74
CA THR A 78 -5.83 12.57 -16.29
C THR A 78 -5.52 12.71 -17.78
N ALA A 79 -6.25 13.59 -18.47
CA ALA A 79 -5.98 13.86 -19.88
C ALA A 79 -4.56 14.40 -20.09
N ALA A 80 -3.98 15.08 -19.07
CA ALA A 80 -2.63 15.61 -19.14
C ALA A 80 -1.55 14.61 -18.69
N GLY A 81 -1.97 13.38 -18.27
CA GLY A 81 -1.07 12.36 -17.82
C GLY A 81 -1.33 11.93 -16.37
N TRP A 82 -0.33 11.28 -15.79
CA TRP A 82 -0.44 10.77 -14.43
C TRP A 82 -0.25 11.91 -13.42
N VAL A 83 -1.16 11.96 -12.43
CA VAL A 83 -1.05 12.90 -11.30
C VAL A 83 -0.77 12.08 -10.05
N ASP A 84 0.42 12.29 -9.48
CA ASP A 84 0.86 11.59 -8.28
C ASP A 84 0.01 12.02 -7.09
N GLY A 85 -0.45 11.04 -6.31
CA GLY A 85 -1.30 11.29 -5.15
C GLY A 85 -0.72 10.85 -3.82
N ARG A 86 0.56 10.43 -3.80
CA ARG A 86 1.15 9.89 -2.57
C ARG A 86 1.11 10.89 -1.42
N ASP A 87 1.38 12.16 -1.70
CA ASP A 87 1.43 13.19 -0.67
C ASP A 87 0.05 13.55 -0.09
N ASP A 88 -1.01 13.14 -0.75
CA ASP A 88 -2.38 13.32 -0.26
C ASP A 88 -2.83 12.18 0.64
N LEU A 89 -1.97 11.20 0.88
CA LEU A 89 -2.26 10.05 1.74
C LEU A 89 -1.45 10.13 3.03
N GLU A 90 -2.09 9.78 4.13
CA GLU A 90 -1.41 9.56 5.39
C GLU A 90 -1.08 8.09 5.51
N VAL A 91 0.21 7.78 5.58
CA VAL A 91 0.69 6.39 5.63
C VAL A 91 1.51 6.20 6.89
N MET A 92 1.13 5.17 7.66
CA MET A 92 1.89 4.74 8.83
C MET A 92 2.22 3.27 8.65
N ALA A 93 3.46 2.90 8.92
CA ALA A 93 3.93 1.53 8.67
C ALA A 93 5.00 1.12 9.66
N LEU A 94 4.96 -0.15 10.04
CA LEU A 94 6.06 -0.79 10.75
C LEU A 94 7.19 -1.08 9.76
N PHE A 95 8.30 -1.63 10.26
CA PHE A 95 9.50 -1.86 9.46
C PHE A 95 9.69 -3.34 9.18
N ASP A 96 10.31 -3.64 8.05
CA ASP A 96 10.72 -5.00 7.74
C ASP A 96 11.62 -5.53 8.83
N GLY A 97 11.35 -6.76 9.26
CA GLY A 97 12.06 -7.38 10.36
C GLY A 97 11.40 -7.20 11.72
N ASP A 98 10.41 -6.33 11.84
CA ASP A 98 9.69 -6.17 13.10
C ASP A 98 8.91 -7.43 13.44
N GLU A 99 8.97 -7.82 14.71
CA GLU A 99 8.10 -8.87 15.23
C GLU A 99 6.73 -8.27 15.51
N ILE A 100 5.70 -8.91 14.99
CA ILE A 100 4.34 -8.41 15.12
C ILE A 100 3.46 -9.42 15.86
N ALA A 101 2.63 -8.87 16.74
CA ALA A 101 1.68 -9.65 17.52
C ALA A 101 0.38 -9.87 16.71
N PRO A 102 -0.44 -10.88 17.07
CA PRO A 102 -1.73 -11.06 16.42
C PRO A 102 -2.57 -9.77 16.48
N TRP A 103 -3.18 -9.43 15.35
CA TRP A 103 -4.06 -8.28 15.19
C TRP A 103 -3.40 -6.92 15.32
N GLU A 104 -2.08 -6.87 15.38
CA GLU A 104 -1.36 -5.61 15.37
C GLU A 104 -1.43 -4.99 13.97
N THR A 105 -1.78 -3.70 13.88
CA THR A 105 -1.80 -2.99 12.61
C THR A 105 -0.36 -2.77 12.15
N VAL A 106 -0.03 -3.26 10.96
CA VAL A 106 1.31 -3.13 10.39
C VAL A 106 1.41 -2.00 9.38
N LEU A 107 0.30 -1.65 8.76
CA LEU A 107 0.23 -0.59 7.76
C LEU A 107 -1.14 0.07 7.84
N SER A 108 -1.17 1.38 7.81
CA SER A 108 -2.41 2.11 7.59
C SER A 108 -2.21 3.15 6.49
N VAL A 109 -3.23 3.27 5.64
CA VAL A 109 -3.27 4.25 4.55
C VAL A 109 -4.59 4.96 4.65
N GLU A 110 -4.55 6.28 4.79
CA GLU A 110 -5.76 7.09 4.90
C GLU A 110 -5.76 8.19 3.87
N GLY A 111 -6.88 8.37 3.19
CA GLY A 111 -7.05 9.44 2.23
C GLY A 111 -8.15 9.12 1.23
N ASP A 112 -8.15 9.85 0.12
CA ASP A 112 -9.08 9.63 -0.98
C ASP A 112 -8.87 8.23 -1.56
N TYR A 113 -9.90 7.40 -1.47
CA TYR A 113 -9.80 6.00 -1.88
C TYR A 113 -9.48 5.84 -3.36
N ALA A 114 -9.93 6.77 -4.20
CA ALA A 114 -9.64 6.71 -5.63
C ALA A 114 -8.14 6.75 -5.93
N LEU A 115 -7.33 7.31 -5.02
CA LEU A 115 -5.88 7.40 -5.22
C LEU A 115 -5.15 6.07 -5.04
N PHE A 116 -5.71 5.12 -4.29
CA PHE A 116 -4.99 3.88 -3.98
C PHE A 116 -5.84 2.60 -4.07
N ALA A 117 -7.11 2.69 -4.43
CA ALA A 117 -7.98 1.51 -4.53
C ALA A 117 -7.39 0.43 -5.44
N HIS A 118 -6.76 0.83 -6.53
CA HIS A 118 -6.15 -0.07 -7.52
C HIS A 118 -4.89 -0.76 -7.01
N LEU A 119 -4.37 -0.37 -5.87
CA LEU A 119 -3.12 -0.91 -5.31
C LEU A 119 -3.36 -1.87 -4.14
N GLU A 120 -4.59 -1.95 -3.65
CA GLU A 120 -4.87 -2.70 -2.41
C GLU A 120 -4.48 -4.17 -2.54
N THR A 121 -4.86 -4.83 -3.62
CA THR A 121 -4.53 -6.23 -3.86
C THR A 121 -3.01 -6.44 -3.91
N LEU A 122 -2.29 -5.53 -4.57
CA LEU A 122 -0.84 -5.62 -4.70
C LEU A 122 -0.15 -5.51 -3.35
N VAL A 123 -0.53 -4.50 -2.58
CA VAL A 123 0.06 -4.24 -1.26
C VAL A 123 -0.18 -5.44 -0.34
N LEU A 124 -1.40 -5.92 -0.28
CA LEU A 124 -1.73 -7.09 0.54
C LEU A 124 -0.96 -8.33 0.07
N GLY A 125 -0.83 -8.51 -1.24
CA GLY A 125 -0.10 -9.64 -1.81
C GLY A 125 1.38 -9.62 -1.45
N VAL A 126 2.04 -8.46 -1.55
CA VAL A 126 3.45 -8.33 -1.19
C VAL A 126 3.66 -8.62 0.29
N LEU A 127 2.87 -8.01 1.16
CA LEU A 127 2.98 -8.24 2.60
C LEU A 127 2.69 -9.68 2.96
N GLY A 128 1.69 -10.28 2.34
CA GLY A 128 1.34 -11.68 2.60
C GLY A 128 2.43 -12.66 2.18
N ARG A 129 3.08 -12.42 1.03
CA ARG A 129 4.14 -13.31 0.54
C ARG A 129 5.45 -13.18 1.30
N ARG A 130 5.75 -11.99 1.80
CA ARG A 130 7.06 -11.69 2.40
C ARG A 130 7.09 -11.80 3.91
N THR A 131 5.93 -11.73 4.55
CA THR A 131 5.84 -11.83 6.00
C THR A 131 5.94 -13.30 6.43
N LEU A 132 6.83 -13.57 7.38
CA LEU A 132 7.09 -14.92 7.89
C LEU A 132 6.27 -15.15 9.15
N ILE A 133 5.30 -16.06 9.06
CA ILE A 133 4.48 -16.42 10.21
C ILE A 133 5.32 -17.21 11.18
N SER A 134 5.36 -16.78 12.45
CA SER A 134 6.05 -17.47 13.50
C SER A 134 5.15 -18.56 14.06
N ARG A 135 5.61 -19.81 13.98
CA ARG A 135 4.88 -20.93 14.52
C ARG A 135 5.64 -21.51 15.69
N ASN A 136 4.93 -21.74 16.78
CA ASN A 136 5.48 -22.49 17.89
C ASN A 136 5.43 -23.95 17.51
N VAL A 137 6.57 -24.56 17.48
CA VAL A 137 6.70 -25.97 17.16
C VAL A 137 6.77 -26.76 18.46
#